data_32b506cdcde63a8b722d8eedb995f3c3
#
_entry.id   32b506cdcde63a8b722d8eedb995f3c3
#
_cell.length_a   1.000
_cell.length_b   1.000
_cell.length_c   1.000
_cell.angle_alpha   90.00
_cell.angle_beta   90.00
_cell.angle_gamma   90.00
#
_symmetry.space_group_name_H-M   'P 1'
#
loop_
_entity.id
_entity.type
_entity.pdbx_description
1 polymer ?
#
loop_
_entity_poly.entity_id
_entity_poly.type
_entity_poly.pdbx_seq_one_letter_code
_entity_poly.pdbx_strand_id
1 'polypeptide(L)'
;MKNIIAIIPARSGSKRIKNKNIKLFNNKPIIYYPIKIAKKSRLFKKIIVTTNSIKIKKIALKSGADDVVIRPKNLANGKSLRIDAIKHAINVLEKNKIKIEYVCCIFP
;
A
#
# COMPACT_ATOMS: atom_id res chain seq x y z
N MET A 1 -21.70 8.59 2.07
CA MET A 1 -20.28 8.49 2.42
C MET A 1 -19.42 8.59 1.17
N LYS A 2 -18.41 9.43 1.20
CA LYS A 2 -17.51 9.58 0.05
C LYS A 2 -16.62 8.34 -0.11
N ASN A 3 -16.33 7.97 -1.36
CA ASN A 3 -15.48 6.82 -1.66
C ASN A 3 -14.01 7.24 -1.61
N ILE A 4 -13.48 7.33 -0.41
CA ILE A 4 -12.08 7.68 -0.15
C ILE A 4 -11.30 6.38 0.02
N ILE A 5 -10.25 6.20 -0.79
CA ILE A 5 -9.40 5.02 -0.76
C ILE A 5 -8.03 5.43 -0.24
N ALA A 6 -7.52 4.71 0.76
CA ALA A 6 -6.14 4.88 1.20
C ALA A 6 -5.25 3.97 0.37
N ILE A 7 -4.16 4.51 -0.17
CA ILE A 7 -3.16 3.73 -0.90
C ILE A 7 -1.81 3.89 -0.20
N ILE A 8 -1.23 2.76 0.19
CA ILE A 8 0.05 2.71 0.91
C ILE A 8 1.07 2.00 0.02
N PRO A 9 1.99 2.73 -0.61
CA PRO A 9 3.05 2.09 -1.40
C PRO A 9 4.13 1.52 -0.50
N ALA A 10 4.52 0.26 -0.74
CA ALA A 10 5.49 -0.43 0.09
C ALA A 10 6.32 -1.39 -0.77
N ARG A 11 7.40 -0.89 -1.38
CA ARG A 11 8.28 -1.74 -2.17
C ARG A 11 9.34 -2.43 -1.32
N SER A 12 9.87 -3.55 -1.81
CA SER A 12 10.87 -4.34 -1.10
C SER A 12 12.30 -3.79 -1.23
N GLY A 13 12.60 -3.01 -2.25
CA GLY A 13 13.96 -2.62 -2.59
C GLY A 13 14.43 -1.30 -1.98
N SER A 14 14.24 -1.07 -0.68
CA SER A 14 14.73 0.14 -0.04
C SER A 14 16.26 0.18 -0.05
N LYS A 15 16.85 1.30 -0.48
CA LYS A 15 18.31 1.48 -0.52
C LYS A 15 18.92 1.70 0.87
N ARG A 16 18.18 2.31 1.78
CA ARG A 16 18.69 2.67 3.11
C ARG A 16 18.54 1.53 4.12
N ILE A 17 17.37 0.92 4.16
CA ILE A 17 17.08 -0.15 5.10
C ILE A 17 16.47 -1.30 4.32
N LYS A 18 17.18 -2.42 4.26
CA LYS A 18 16.71 -3.62 3.57
C LYS A 18 15.41 -4.11 4.22
N ASN A 19 14.40 -4.36 3.39
CA ASN A 19 13.08 -4.80 3.87
C ASN A 19 12.48 -3.86 4.92
N LYS A 20 12.63 -2.56 4.71
CA LYS A 20 12.15 -1.54 5.63
C LYS A 20 10.70 -1.75 6.07
N ASN A 21 9.82 -2.07 5.11
CA ASN A 21 8.38 -2.12 5.38
C ASN A 21 7.95 -3.31 6.22
N ILE A 22 8.81 -4.30 6.38
CA ILE A 22 8.52 -5.48 7.21
C ILE A 22 9.46 -5.60 8.40
N LYS A 23 10.38 -4.64 8.59
CA LYS A 23 11.22 -4.61 9.76
C LYS A 23 10.37 -4.38 11.00
N LEU A 24 10.70 -5.06 12.09
CA LEU A 24 9.90 -4.95 13.31
C LEU A 24 10.20 -3.66 14.06
N PHE A 25 9.13 -3.01 14.50
CA PHE A 25 9.18 -1.89 15.42
C PHE A 25 8.12 -2.16 16.50
N ASN A 26 8.52 -2.20 17.75
CA ASN A 26 7.64 -2.59 18.87
C ASN A 26 6.91 -3.91 18.56
N ASN A 27 7.66 -4.90 18.06
CA ASN A 27 7.19 -6.26 17.74
C ASN A 27 6.19 -6.34 16.59
N LYS A 28 6.01 -5.26 15.81
CA LYS A 28 5.13 -5.25 14.63
C LYS A 28 5.89 -4.77 13.40
N PRO A 29 5.61 -5.28 12.20
CA PRO A 29 6.21 -4.73 10.98
C PRO A 29 5.89 -3.25 10.84
N ILE A 30 6.83 -2.47 10.30
CA ILE A 30 6.62 -1.03 10.13
C ILE A 30 5.33 -0.74 9.35
N ILE A 31 5.03 -1.52 8.31
CA ILE A 31 3.83 -1.33 7.49
C ILE A 31 2.52 -1.49 8.31
N TYR A 32 2.57 -2.19 9.43
CA TYR A 32 1.40 -2.37 10.29
C TYR A 32 0.84 -1.03 10.78
N TYR A 33 1.71 -0.06 11.11
CA TYR A 33 1.29 1.18 11.75
C TYR A 33 0.45 2.08 10.85
N PRO A 34 0.84 2.40 9.60
CA PRO A 34 -0.02 3.20 8.73
C PRO A 34 -1.33 2.49 8.41
N ILE A 35 -1.34 1.18 8.27
CA ILE A 35 -2.57 0.41 8.06
C ILE A 35 -3.50 0.56 9.27
N LYS A 36 -2.96 0.40 10.46
CA LYS A 36 -3.74 0.47 11.70
C LYS A 36 -4.31 1.87 11.91
N ILE A 37 -3.50 2.90 11.66
CA ILE A 37 -3.94 4.29 11.79
C ILE A 37 -5.06 4.59 10.80
N ALA A 38 -4.91 4.16 9.56
CA ALA A 38 -5.93 4.36 8.54
C ALA A 38 -7.25 3.67 8.94
N LYS A 39 -7.18 2.45 9.46
CA LYS A 39 -8.35 1.73 9.92
C LYS A 39 -9.05 2.45 11.07
N LYS A 40 -8.29 2.91 12.06
CA LYS A 40 -8.84 3.59 13.22
C LYS A 40 -9.51 4.90 12.85
N SER A 41 -9.05 5.57 11.80
CA SER A 41 -9.64 6.84 11.36
C SER A 41 -11.07 6.69 10.87
N ARG A 42 -11.44 5.52 10.36
CA ARG A 42 -12.74 5.23 9.76
C ARG A 42 -13.10 6.15 8.60
N LEU A 43 -12.08 6.80 7.99
CA LEU A 43 -12.27 7.71 6.86
C LEU A 43 -12.29 7.00 5.52
N PHE A 44 -11.75 5.79 5.46
CA PHE A 44 -11.49 5.12 4.18
C PHE A 44 -12.46 3.97 3.94
N LYS A 45 -13.02 3.95 2.74
CA LYS A 45 -13.85 2.82 2.31
C LYS A 45 -13.00 1.56 2.16
N LYS A 46 -11.77 1.71 1.65
CA LYS A 46 -10.82 0.61 1.53
C LYS A 46 -9.41 1.11 1.80
N ILE A 47 -8.58 0.23 2.35
CA ILE A 47 -7.17 0.47 2.59
C ILE A 47 -6.40 -0.51 1.71
N ILE A 48 -5.66 0.03 0.74
CA ILE A 48 -4.98 -0.75 -0.29
C ILE A 48 -3.47 -0.57 -0.15
N VAL A 49 -2.73 -1.67 -0.18
CA VAL A 49 -1.27 -1.64 -0.23
C VAL A 49 -0.84 -1.98 -1.65
N THR A 50 0.11 -1.22 -2.20
CA THR A 50 0.72 -1.56 -3.48
C THR A 50 2.16 -1.94 -3.25
N THR A 51 2.57 -3.10 -3.72
CA THR A 51 3.92 -3.65 -3.49
C THR A 51 4.35 -4.56 -4.64
N ASN A 52 5.66 -4.79 -4.72
CA ASN A 52 6.24 -5.75 -5.66
C ASN A 52 6.56 -7.10 -5.00
N SER A 53 6.20 -7.28 -3.74
CA SER A 53 6.62 -8.44 -2.94
C SER A 53 5.44 -9.23 -2.42
N ILE A 54 5.44 -10.53 -2.68
CA ILE A 54 4.43 -11.45 -2.13
C ILE A 54 4.55 -11.53 -0.60
N LYS A 55 5.76 -11.43 -0.08
CA LYS A 55 5.99 -11.43 1.37
C LYS A 55 5.33 -10.22 2.02
N ILE A 56 5.53 -9.03 1.43
CA ILE A 56 4.89 -7.81 1.93
C ILE A 56 3.37 -7.90 1.79
N LYS A 57 2.88 -8.48 0.69
CA LYS A 57 1.44 -8.69 0.50
C LYS A 57 0.83 -9.48 1.66
N LYS A 58 1.45 -10.60 2.03
CA LYS A 58 0.94 -11.43 3.13
C LYS A 58 0.93 -10.67 4.45
N ILE A 59 2.00 -9.93 4.72
CA ILE A 59 2.11 -9.15 5.95
C ILE A 59 1.09 -8.02 5.98
N ALA A 60 0.88 -7.35 4.85
CA ALA A 60 -0.10 -6.26 4.76
C ALA A 60 -1.52 -6.75 5.01
N LEU A 61 -1.90 -7.87 4.41
CA LEU A 61 -3.23 -8.46 4.63
C LEU A 61 -3.41 -8.87 6.09
N LYS A 62 -2.39 -9.48 6.69
CA LYS A 62 -2.41 -9.84 8.10
C LYS A 62 -2.51 -8.62 9.01
N SER A 63 -1.93 -7.49 8.59
CA SER A 63 -1.97 -6.24 9.34
C SER A 63 -3.29 -5.50 9.21
N GLY A 64 -4.16 -5.93 8.31
CA GLY A 64 -5.51 -5.37 8.18
C GLY A 64 -5.81 -4.63 6.89
N ALA A 65 -4.91 -4.64 5.89
CA ALA A 65 -5.23 -4.06 4.59
C ALA A 65 -6.41 -4.80 3.96
N ASP A 66 -7.26 -4.08 3.27
CA ASP A 66 -8.42 -4.68 2.60
C ASP A 66 -8.03 -5.44 1.36
N ASP A 67 -7.01 -4.96 0.65
CA ASP A 67 -6.50 -5.64 -0.53
C ASP A 67 -5.08 -5.17 -0.83
N VAL A 68 -4.42 -5.89 -1.73
CA VAL A 68 -3.05 -5.57 -2.14
C VAL A 68 -2.96 -5.63 -3.65
N VAL A 69 -2.37 -4.60 -4.25
CA VAL A 69 -2.08 -4.55 -5.69
C VAL A 69 -0.60 -4.86 -5.89
N ILE A 70 -0.30 -5.88 -6.68
CA ILE A 70 1.08 -6.24 -7.01
C ILE A 70 1.54 -5.40 -8.20
N ARG A 71 2.65 -4.70 -8.05
CA ARG A 71 3.24 -3.85 -9.11
C ARG A 71 3.95 -4.71 -10.16
N PRO A 72 3.86 -4.32 -11.44
CA PRO A 72 4.74 -4.95 -12.45
C PRO A 72 6.21 -4.61 -12.16
N LYS A 73 7.12 -5.42 -12.68
CA LYS A 73 8.56 -5.26 -12.45
C LYS A 73 9.09 -3.90 -12.87
N ASN A 74 8.57 -3.35 -13.97
CA ASN A 74 9.02 -2.05 -14.46
C ASN A 74 8.63 -0.89 -13.54
N LEU A 75 7.66 -1.08 -12.67
CA LEU A 75 7.26 -0.08 -11.67
C LEU A 75 7.83 -0.38 -10.27
N ALA A 76 8.55 -1.49 -10.13
CA ALA A 76 9.12 -1.91 -8.86
C ALA A 76 10.59 -1.52 -8.70
N ASN A 77 11.24 -1.07 -9.78
CA ASN A 77 12.64 -0.65 -9.73
C ASN A 77 12.78 0.72 -9.08
N GLY A 78 13.98 1.07 -8.63
CA GLY A 78 14.22 2.32 -7.95
C GLY A 78 14.13 3.57 -8.81
N LYS A 79 13.93 3.42 -10.12
CA LYS A 79 13.83 4.53 -11.07
C LYS A 79 12.40 5.01 -11.26
N SER A 80 11.41 4.19 -10.91
CA SER A 80 10.02 4.57 -11.00
C SER A 80 9.64 5.50 -9.87
N LEU A 81 8.85 6.52 -10.19
CA LEU A 81 8.33 7.43 -9.18
C LEU A 81 7.22 6.76 -8.39
N ARG A 82 7.05 7.18 -7.14
CA ARG A 82 5.95 6.70 -6.31
C ARG A 82 4.59 6.96 -6.95
N ILE A 83 4.47 8.09 -7.65
CA ILE A 83 3.23 8.45 -8.33
C ILE A 83 2.84 7.42 -9.40
N ASP A 84 3.82 6.81 -10.07
CA ASP A 84 3.54 5.79 -11.08
C ASP A 84 2.93 4.54 -10.45
N ALA A 85 3.42 4.14 -9.28
CA ALA A 85 2.85 3.01 -8.55
C ALA A 85 1.42 3.30 -8.08
N ILE A 86 1.18 4.53 -7.65
CA ILE A 86 -0.16 4.94 -7.21
C ILE A 86 -1.13 4.97 -8.40
N LYS A 87 -0.71 5.52 -9.54
CA LYS A 87 -1.52 5.53 -10.76
C LYS A 87 -1.85 4.11 -11.21
N HIS A 88 -0.88 3.21 -11.16
CA HIS A 88 -1.10 1.80 -11.50
C HIS A 88 -2.15 1.18 -10.57
N ALA A 89 -2.02 1.41 -9.26
CA ALA A 89 -2.98 0.88 -8.29
C ALA A 89 -4.38 1.40 -8.55
N ILE A 90 -4.54 2.69 -8.83
CA ILE A 90 -5.84 3.29 -9.15
C ILE A 90 -6.44 2.61 -10.38
N ASN A 91 -5.65 2.42 -11.44
CA ASN A 91 -6.13 1.77 -12.66
C ASN A 91 -6.60 0.35 -12.40
N VAL A 92 -5.87 -0.42 -11.59
CA VAL A 92 -6.26 -1.79 -11.25
C VAL A 92 -7.57 -1.79 -10.47
N LEU A 93 -7.71 -0.91 -9.50
CA LEU A 93 -8.93 -0.82 -8.69
C LEU A 93 -10.14 -0.44 -9.54
N GLU A 94 -9.97 0.52 -10.44
CA GLU A 94 -11.07 0.94 -11.33
C GLU A 94 -11.48 -0.16 -12.30
N LYS A 95 -10.52 -0.94 -12.81
CA LYS A 95 -10.82 -2.11 -13.65
C LYS A 95 -11.61 -3.17 -12.88
N ASN A 96 -11.42 -3.25 -11.58
CA ASN A 96 -12.17 -4.14 -10.71
C ASN A 96 -13.47 -3.51 -10.21
N LYS A 97 -13.92 -2.43 -10.85
CA LYS A 97 -15.19 -1.76 -10.59
C LYS A 97 -15.28 -1.13 -9.20
N ILE A 98 -14.15 -0.77 -8.61
CA ILE A 98 -14.12 -0.04 -7.35
C ILE A 98 -14.25 1.45 -7.67
N LYS A 99 -15.31 2.07 -7.20
CA LYS A 99 -15.55 3.49 -7.40
C LYS A 99 -14.65 4.32 -6.49
N ILE A 100 -13.86 5.23 -7.06
CA ILE A 100 -12.93 6.07 -6.33
C ILE A 100 -13.27 7.54 -6.56
N GLU A 101 -13.56 8.26 -5.49
CA GLU A 101 -13.75 9.72 -5.55
C GLU A 101 -12.48 10.44 -5.11
N TYR A 102 -11.84 9.95 -4.06
CA TYR A 102 -10.61 10.54 -3.53
C TYR A 102 -9.61 9.44 -3.18
N VAL A 103 -8.33 9.76 -3.34
CA VAL A 103 -7.22 8.88 -2.95
C VAL A 103 -6.38 9.62 -1.93
N CYS A 104 -6.11 8.97 -0.81
CA CYS A 104 -5.16 9.45 0.19
C CYS A 104 -3.94 8.54 0.15
N CYS A 105 -2.78 9.11 -0.18
CA CYS A 105 -1.53 8.36 -0.23
C CYS A 105 -0.84 8.44 1.12
N ILE A 106 -0.57 7.29 1.72
CA ILE A 106 0.09 7.21 3.02
C ILE A 106 1.43 6.50 2.83
N PHE A 107 2.52 7.21 3.08
CA PHE A 107 3.87 6.66 2.92
C PHE A 107 4.38 6.14 4.26
N PRO A 108 4.78 4.85 4.31
CA PRO A 108 5.33 4.28 5.53
C PRO A 108 6.70 4.80 5.88
#